data_da36bdcfa1564109867981888de9f301
#
_entry.id   da36bdcfa1564109867981888de9f301
#
_cell.length_a   1.000
_cell.length_b   1.000
_cell.length_c   1.000
_cell.angle_alpha   90.00
_cell.angle_beta   90.00
_cell.angle_gamma   90.00
#
_symmetry.space_group_name_H-M   'P 1'
#
loop_
_entity.id
_entity.type
_entity.pdbx_description
1 polymer ?
#
loop_
_entity_poly.entity_id
_entity_poly.type
_entity_poly.pdbx_seq_one_letter_code
_entity_poly.pdbx_strand_id
1 'polypeptide(L)'
;MGTQAQVVDDDFDSFIKTEVQSFDKFIDDANKQFISFLRNPWKEFEAKKPVEKRTKPEPVKPVVYDEKKDPVAPPVELDIEDILGQSTGESKQRPQGKINDGEKVGFEKPQPKPATPTAKPTTPALKPATPTAKPATPATKPTTPTLKPATPTAKPASPTAKPTTPAAKPATPTSPTTPPAVVPVPTAKPSAPMSALYKESSEKQMINYCGQRIYVDKSLKGVCSIGNMREKAVADAYEAMCKADYKPLLADCRQLKKDLKLNDWGVFLFVRDVSNALCADANASVVMQQFLLNELGYKSKMARRADRDQMLLFVATDCKMYGRPYFTKDGLNYYNLTSDETCQFYMCQEDSPKAKSSIDMQITNAPLLNSGMVNSVHKNGAGTVAVSVDVPKSLMLFYKSMPQCDYSVYVNAKVNPAVADRLLSSLAPIVDGKSETEAANLLINFVQTGFKYATDQEQFGYEKPFFVEELFYYPYCDCEDRSVLYSYLVRNLLKLDVVLLDYPNHIATAVCFNENVSGDFVTVEGKKYIVCDPTYIGASIGKAMPQFKRVAAKVLKY
;
A
#
# COMPACT_ATOMS: atom_id res chain seq x y z
N MET A 1 57.47 -2.21 -24.05
CA MET A 1 56.36 -2.85 -23.28
C MET A 1 55.14 -1.90 -23.23
N GLY A 2 54.62 -1.47 -24.38
CA GLY A 2 53.52 -0.50 -24.45
C GLY A 2 52.36 -0.89 -25.41
N THR A 3 52.40 -2.07 -26.04
CA THR A 3 51.47 -2.45 -27.10
C THR A 3 50.41 -3.47 -26.68
N GLN A 4 50.54 -4.16 -25.55
CA GLN A 4 49.55 -5.15 -25.13
C GLN A 4 48.38 -4.59 -24.30
N ALA A 5 48.55 -3.48 -23.58
CA ALA A 5 47.47 -2.87 -22.79
C ALA A 5 46.45 -2.12 -23.67
N GLN A 6 46.89 -1.53 -24.77
CA GLN A 6 46.03 -0.77 -25.69
C GLN A 6 45.15 -1.65 -26.55
N VAL A 7 45.62 -2.86 -26.92
CA VAL A 7 44.84 -3.83 -27.72
C VAL A 7 43.70 -4.49 -26.92
N VAL A 8 43.87 -4.62 -25.60
CA VAL A 8 42.79 -5.20 -24.70
C VAL A 8 41.70 -4.19 -24.44
N ASP A 9 42.01 -2.90 -24.36
CA ASP A 9 41.01 -1.82 -24.18
C ASP A 9 40.18 -1.62 -25.47
N ASP A 10 40.80 -1.66 -26.66
CA ASP A 10 40.11 -1.50 -27.95
C ASP A 10 39.16 -2.68 -28.24
N ASP A 11 39.48 -3.91 -27.81
CA ASP A 11 38.62 -5.09 -27.94
C ASP A 11 37.41 -5.01 -26.98
N PHE A 12 37.61 -4.56 -25.77
CA PHE A 12 36.55 -4.39 -24.78
C PHE A 12 35.59 -3.27 -25.19
N ASP A 13 36.09 -2.12 -25.62
CA ASP A 13 35.28 -1.02 -26.11
C ASP A 13 34.50 -1.41 -27.38
N SER A 14 35.10 -2.18 -28.30
CA SER A 14 34.41 -2.73 -29.45
C SER A 14 33.32 -3.72 -29.09
N PHE A 15 33.57 -4.60 -28.12
CA PHE A 15 32.57 -5.53 -27.59
C PHE A 15 31.39 -4.77 -26.98
N ILE A 16 31.64 -3.81 -26.05
CA ILE A 16 30.58 -3.00 -25.43
C ILE A 16 29.78 -2.24 -26.48
N LYS A 17 30.43 -1.66 -27.49
CA LYS A 17 29.75 -0.95 -28.57
C LYS A 17 28.84 -1.87 -29.40
N THR A 18 29.27 -3.10 -29.65
CA THR A 18 28.49 -4.11 -30.38
C THR A 18 27.27 -4.56 -29.59
N GLU A 19 27.45 -4.80 -28.27
CA GLU A 19 26.35 -5.19 -27.38
C GLU A 19 25.32 -4.06 -27.23
N VAL A 20 25.77 -2.80 -27.09
CA VAL A 20 24.89 -1.63 -27.05
C VAL A 20 24.10 -1.49 -28.36
N GLN A 21 24.75 -1.64 -29.53
CA GLN A 21 24.06 -1.57 -30.81
C GLN A 21 23.05 -2.72 -30.99
N SER A 22 23.39 -3.93 -30.56
CA SER A 22 22.49 -5.08 -30.57
C SER A 22 21.27 -4.85 -29.70
N PHE A 23 21.47 -4.29 -28.50
CA PHE A 23 20.40 -3.94 -27.59
C PHE A 23 19.51 -2.82 -28.14
N ASP A 24 20.08 -1.75 -28.70
CA ASP A 24 19.32 -0.67 -29.32
C ASP A 24 18.46 -1.17 -30.48
N LYS A 25 19.02 -2.06 -31.32
CA LYS A 25 18.28 -2.71 -32.40
C LYS A 25 17.11 -3.55 -31.88
N PHE A 26 17.33 -4.33 -30.81
CA PHE A 26 16.25 -5.09 -30.16
C PHE A 26 15.13 -4.17 -29.67
N ILE A 27 15.47 -3.05 -29.03
CA ILE A 27 14.50 -2.06 -28.57
C ILE A 27 13.68 -1.48 -29.74
N ASP A 28 14.35 -1.10 -30.83
CA ASP A 28 13.69 -0.57 -32.02
C ASP A 28 12.77 -1.58 -32.69
N ASP A 29 13.19 -2.82 -32.83
CA ASP A 29 12.38 -3.88 -33.42
C ASP A 29 11.18 -4.23 -32.54
N ALA A 30 11.34 -4.29 -31.22
CA ALA A 30 10.25 -4.48 -30.28
C ALA A 30 9.22 -3.35 -30.34
N ASN A 31 9.67 -2.10 -30.47
CA ASN A 31 8.80 -0.95 -30.64
C ASN A 31 8.02 -1.00 -31.96
N LYS A 32 8.69 -1.29 -33.09
CA LYS A 32 8.03 -1.43 -34.39
C LYS A 32 6.97 -2.54 -34.35
N GLN A 33 7.29 -3.68 -33.74
CA GLN A 33 6.35 -4.78 -33.58
C GLN A 33 5.13 -4.34 -32.76
N PHE A 34 5.34 -3.69 -31.61
CA PHE A 34 4.23 -3.26 -30.77
C PHE A 34 3.37 -2.18 -31.42
N ILE A 35 3.97 -1.22 -32.14
CA ILE A 35 3.24 -0.22 -32.93
C ILE A 35 2.36 -0.90 -33.99
N SER A 36 2.85 -1.96 -34.65
CA SER A 36 2.04 -2.70 -35.62
C SER A 36 0.83 -3.37 -34.94
N PHE A 37 0.99 -3.91 -33.73
CA PHE A 37 -0.11 -4.46 -32.95
C PHE A 37 -1.13 -3.40 -32.55
N LEU A 38 -0.69 -2.22 -32.11
CA LEU A 38 -1.58 -1.11 -31.76
C LEU A 38 -2.45 -0.62 -32.93
N ARG A 39 -1.97 -0.78 -34.19
CA ARG A 39 -2.74 -0.43 -35.41
C ARG A 39 -3.80 -1.44 -35.77
N ASN A 40 -3.73 -2.67 -35.26
CA ASN A 40 -4.76 -3.68 -35.48
C ASN A 40 -6.05 -3.31 -34.76
N PRO A 41 -7.22 -3.76 -35.25
CA PRO A 41 -8.48 -3.51 -34.55
C PRO A 41 -8.44 -4.01 -33.11
N TRP A 42 -8.75 -3.14 -32.17
CA TRP A 42 -8.82 -3.48 -30.76
C TRP A 42 -10.07 -4.34 -30.50
N LYS A 43 -9.93 -5.30 -29.63
CA LYS A 43 -11.02 -6.18 -29.23
C LYS A 43 -11.74 -5.67 -28.01
N GLU A 44 -13.02 -6.00 -27.95
CA GLU A 44 -13.89 -5.66 -26.85
C GLU A 44 -13.64 -6.58 -25.65
N PHE A 45 -13.64 -5.99 -24.48
CA PHE A 45 -13.52 -6.66 -23.18
C PHE A 45 -14.50 -6.05 -22.21
N GLU A 46 -14.85 -6.82 -21.18
CA GLU A 46 -15.60 -6.36 -20.04
C GLU A 46 -14.72 -6.44 -18.78
N ALA A 47 -14.65 -5.36 -18.03
CA ALA A 47 -13.97 -5.37 -16.74
C ALA A 47 -14.78 -6.23 -15.76
N LYS A 48 -14.10 -7.09 -15.04
CA LYS A 48 -14.67 -7.78 -13.90
C LYS A 48 -14.98 -6.76 -12.80
N LYS A 49 -16.05 -7.00 -12.06
CA LYS A 49 -16.37 -6.19 -10.88
C LYS A 49 -15.18 -6.17 -9.92
N PRO A 50 -14.96 -5.05 -9.24
CA PRO A 50 -13.96 -4.98 -8.19
C PRO A 50 -14.16 -6.12 -7.19
N VAL A 51 -13.07 -6.67 -6.66
CA VAL A 51 -13.16 -7.39 -5.40
C VAL A 51 -13.58 -6.35 -4.37
N GLU A 52 -14.65 -6.62 -3.64
CA GLU A 52 -15.15 -5.69 -2.64
C GLU A 52 -14.02 -5.33 -1.67
N LYS A 53 -13.93 -4.04 -1.33
CA LYS A 53 -13.07 -3.62 -0.24
C LYS A 53 -13.42 -4.43 0.97
N ARG A 54 -12.44 -4.87 1.73
CA ARG A 54 -12.70 -5.47 3.03
C ARG A 54 -13.41 -4.41 3.88
N THR A 55 -14.72 -4.51 3.95
CA THR A 55 -15.53 -3.73 4.86
C THR A 55 -15.84 -4.66 6.02
N LYS A 56 -15.39 -4.31 7.20
CA LYS A 56 -15.88 -4.98 8.39
C LYS A 56 -17.29 -4.45 8.64
N PRO A 57 -18.32 -5.31 8.61
CA PRO A 57 -19.73 -4.84 8.69
C PRO A 57 -20.03 -4.10 9.99
N GLU A 58 -19.41 -4.48 11.10
CA GLU A 58 -19.40 -3.78 12.38
C GLU A 58 -18.04 -4.01 13.04
N PRO A 59 -17.16 -3.01 13.04
CA PRO A 59 -15.86 -3.14 13.69
C PRO A 59 -16.04 -3.43 15.17
N VAL A 60 -15.30 -4.41 15.66
CA VAL A 60 -15.32 -4.75 17.08
C VAL A 60 -14.73 -3.58 17.86
N LYS A 61 -15.56 -2.92 18.68
CA LYS A 61 -15.05 -1.94 19.65
C LYS A 61 -14.10 -2.64 20.60
N PRO A 62 -13.04 -1.98 21.05
CA PRO A 62 -12.12 -2.59 22.00
C PRO A 62 -12.88 -3.13 23.21
N VAL A 63 -12.73 -4.40 23.47
CA VAL A 63 -13.26 -5.04 24.67
C VAL A 63 -12.25 -4.84 25.78
N VAL A 64 -12.69 -4.39 26.94
CA VAL A 64 -11.86 -4.31 28.14
C VAL A 64 -11.93 -5.65 28.86
N TYR A 65 -10.78 -6.27 29.08
CA TYR A 65 -10.67 -7.49 29.88
C TYR A 65 -11.11 -7.23 31.32
N ASP A 66 -12.04 -8.03 31.83
CA ASP A 66 -12.51 -7.99 33.21
C ASP A 66 -12.30 -9.38 33.84
N GLU A 67 -11.29 -9.49 34.69
CA GLU A 67 -10.93 -10.75 35.35
C GLU A 67 -12.08 -11.37 36.17
N LYS A 68 -13.03 -10.56 36.58
CA LYS A 68 -14.23 -11.04 37.33
C LYS A 68 -15.31 -11.57 36.41
N LYS A 69 -15.36 -11.09 35.14
CA LYS A 69 -16.38 -11.50 34.16
C LYS A 69 -15.85 -12.58 33.22
N ASP A 70 -14.52 -12.57 33.00
CA ASP A 70 -13.83 -13.54 32.17
C ASP A 70 -13.02 -14.49 33.08
N PRO A 71 -13.67 -15.46 33.78
CA PRO A 71 -12.97 -16.37 34.66
C PRO A 71 -11.90 -17.10 33.87
N VAL A 72 -10.78 -17.40 34.54
CA VAL A 72 -9.65 -18.13 33.95
C VAL A 72 -10.16 -19.50 33.47
N ALA A 73 -10.67 -19.50 32.23
CA ALA A 73 -11.01 -20.75 31.54
C ALA A 73 -9.71 -21.47 31.17
N PRO A 74 -9.69 -22.82 31.15
CA PRO A 74 -8.53 -23.53 30.67
C PRO A 74 -8.19 -23.08 29.24
N PRO A 75 -6.90 -23.07 28.88
CA PRO A 75 -6.46 -22.74 27.51
C PRO A 75 -7.18 -23.59 26.46
N VAL A 76 -7.61 -22.94 25.38
CA VAL A 76 -8.34 -23.58 24.28
C VAL A 76 -7.53 -23.46 23.00
N GLU A 77 -7.44 -24.55 22.24
CA GLU A 77 -7.02 -24.50 20.83
C GLU A 77 -8.14 -23.90 20.00
N LEU A 78 -7.84 -22.85 19.23
CA LEU A 78 -8.80 -22.20 18.37
C LEU A 78 -8.81 -22.86 16.99
N ASP A 79 -9.99 -22.95 16.41
CA ASP A 79 -10.16 -23.46 15.05
C ASP A 79 -9.55 -22.50 14.03
N ILE A 80 -8.95 -23.05 12.97
CA ILE A 80 -8.50 -22.32 11.81
C ILE A 80 -9.25 -22.80 10.56
N GLU A 81 -9.72 -21.86 9.76
CA GLU A 81 -10.44 -22.16 8.51
C GLU A 81 -9.48 -22.43 7.36
N ASP A 82 -8.44 -21.61 7.23
CA ASP A 82 -7.46 -21.69 6.15
C ASP A 82 -6.13 -21.07 6.58
N ILE A 83 -5.02 -21.53 5.97
CA ILE A 83 -3.69 -20.95 6.14
C ILE A 83 -3.34 -20.28 4.81
N LEU A 84 -3.45 -18.97 4.76
CA LEU A 84 -3.03 -18.17 3.62
C LEU A 84 -1.51 -17.98 3.70
N GLY A 85 -0.80 -18.65 2.79
CA GLY A 85 0.65 -18.65 2.78
C GLY A 85 1.25 -17.29 2.44
N GLN A 86 2.52 -17.14 2.81
CA GLN A 86 3.37 -16.04 2.38
C GLN A 86 3.31 -15.89 0.85
N SER A 87 3.16 -14.67 0.39
CA SER A 87 3.84 -14.23 -0.82
C SER A 87 5.34 -14.22 -0.49
N THR A 88 5.99 -15.37 -0.58
CA THR A 88 7.44 -15.43 -0.47
C THR A 88 8.00 -14.64 -1.62
N GLY A 89 8.69 -13.54 -1.31
CA GLY A 89 9.52 -12.78 -2.26
C GLY A 89 10.76 -13.53 -2.75
N GLU A 90 10.72 -14.84 -2.73
CA GLU A 90 11.57 -15.69 -3.54
C GLU A 90 10.90 -15.84 -4.89
N SER A 91 11.44 -15.14 -5.88
CA SER A 91 11.24 -15.45 -7.27
C SER A 91 11.59 -16.93 -7.43
N LYS A 92 10.57 -17.79 -7.38
CA LYS A 92 10.72 -19.16 -7.86
C LYS A 92 11.10 -19.01 -9.32
N GLN A 93 12.38 -19.25 -9.63
CA GLN A 93 12.82 -19.51 -10.99
C GLN A 93 11.86 -20.57 -11.52
N ARG A 94 11.03 -20.13 -12.45
CA ARG A 94 10.15 -21.01 -13.22
C ARG A 94 11.03 -22.10 -13.81
N PRO A 95 10.73 -23.40 -13.68
CA PRO A 95 11.46 -24.44 -14.40
C PRO A 95 11.42 -24.07 -15.88
N GLN A 96 12.58 -23.96 -16.50
CA GLN A 96 12.69 -23.89 -17.96
C GLN A 96 12.08 -25.16 -18.52
N GLY A 97 10.83 -25.08 -18.95
CA GLY A 97 10.18 -26.15 -19.70
C GLY A 97 10.92 -26.33 -21.02
N LYS A 98 11.51 -27.50 -21.18
CA LYS A 98 12.02 -27.99 -22.48
C LYS A 98 10.88 -27.85 -23.48
N ILE A 99 11.16 -27.13 -24.56
CA ILE A 99 10.34 -27.11 -25.79
C ILE A 99 10.44 -28.51 -26.34
N ASN A 100 9.38 -29.31 -26.24
CA ASN A 100 9.18 -30.47 -27.04
C ASN A 100 8.32 -30.07 -28.23
N ASP A 101 8.93 -30.16 -29.40
CA ASP A 101 8.26 -30.08 -30.69
C ASP A 101 7.23 -31.22 -30.84
N GLY A 102 6.03 -30.84 -31.27
CA GLY A 102 5.15 -31.67 -32.08
C GLY A 102 4.23 -32.63 -31.33
N GLU A 103 3.05 -32.16 -30.96
CA GLU A 103 1.85 -33.02 -31.07
C GLU A 103 0.64 -32.15 -31.44
N LYS A 104 0.08 -32.44 -32.64
CA LYS A 104 -1.16 -31.87 -33.13
C LYS A 104 -2.31 -32.49 -32.35
N VAL A 105 -2.95 -31.71 -31.45
CA VAL A 105 -4.25 -32.10 -30.87
C VAL A 105 -5.35 -31.40 -31.66
N GLY A 106 -6.15 -32.20 -32.36
CA GLY A 106 -7.29 -31.76 -33.15
C GLY A 106 -8.41 -31.23 -32.22
N PHE A 107 -8.96 -30.09 -32.61
CA PHE A 107 -10.17 -29.56 -32.02
C PHE A 107 -11.39 -30.31 -32.56
N GLU A 108 -12.02 -31.16 -31.73
CA GLU A 108 -13.38 -31.63 -31.97
C GLU A 108 -14.38 -30.53 -31.62
N LYS A 109 -15.21 -30.18 -32.61
CA LYS A 109 -16.38 -29.30 -32.41
C LYS A 109 -17.43 -30.03 -31.56
N PRO A 110 -18.04 -29.39 -30.56
CA PRO A 110 -19.22 -29.94 -29.88
C PRO A 110 -20.41 -29.94 -30.84
N GLN A 111 -21.02 -31.10 -31.02
CA GLN A 111 -22.29 -31.26 -31.73
C GLN A 111 -23.46 -30.79 -30.83
N PRO A 112 -24.53 -30.21 -31.42
CA PRO A 112 -25.69 -29.76 -30.66
C PRO A 112 -26.56 -30.94 -30.24
N LYS A 113 -26.96 -30.97 -28.97
CA LYS A 113 -27.96 -31.90 -28.39
C LYS A 113 -29.37 -31.57 -28.86
N PRO A 114 -30.24 -32.59 -29.09
CA PRO A 114 -31.57 -32.38 -29.65
C PRO A 114 -32.55 -31.74 -28.66
N ALA A 115 -33.43 -30.93 -29.21
CA ALA A 115 -34.49 -30.21 -28.52
C ALA A 115 -35.60 -31.16 -28.03
N THR A 116 -36.10 -30.94 -26.82
CA THR A 116 -37.34 -31.54 -26.27
C THR A 116 -38.48 -30.49 -26.27
N PRO A 117 -39.71 -30.88 -26.48
CA PRO A 117 -40.71 -30.02 -27.10
C PRO A 117 -41.43 -29.04 -26.18
N THR A 118 -41.82 -27.96 -26.79
CA THR A 118 -42.58 -26.81 -26.34
C THR A 118 -43.93 -27.13 -25.71
N ALA A 119 -44.22 -26.59 -24.54
CA ALA A 119 -45.58 -26.37 -24.06
C ALA A 119 -45.89 -24.87 -24.19
N LYS A 120 -47.05 -24.59 -24.76
CA LYS A 120 -47.58 -23.28 -25.14
C LYS A 120 -48.22 -22.58 -23.93
N PRO A 121 -47.92 -21.31 -23.62
CA PRO A 121 -48.65 -20.58 -22.61
C PRO A 121 -49.84 -19.83 -23.23
N THR A 122 -50.99 -19.95 -22.57
CA THR A 122 -52.20 -19.18 -22.81
C THR A 122 -52.11 -17.81 -22.14
N THR A 123 -52.40 -16.78 -22.92
CA THR A 123 -52.50 -15.36 -22.50
C THR A 123 -53.88 -15.11 -21.87
N PRO A 124 -53.98 -14.19 -20.92
CA PRO A 124 -55.04 -13.20 -20.96
C PRO A 124 -54.54 -11.76 -20.94
N ALA A 125 -55.09 -11.00 -21.85
CA ALA A 125 -54.89 -9.56 -22.00
C ALA A 125 -55.62 -8.79 -20.89
N LEU A 126 -54.93 -7.78 -20.33
CA LEU A 126 -55.56 -6.72 -19.57
C LEU A 126 -55.03 -5.36 -20.08
N LYS A 127 -56.01 -4.52 -20.41
CA LYS A 127 -55.90 -3.15 -20.95
C LYS A 127 -55.21 -2.16 -19.96
N PRO A 128 -54.48 -1.17 -20.43
CA PRO A 128 -53.90 -0.14 -19.57
C PRO A 128 -54.91 0.92 -19.16
N ALA A 129 -54.88 1.30 -17.89
CA ALA A 129 -55.59 2.45 -17.35
C ALA A 129 -54.69 3.66 -17.32
N THR A 130 -55.21 4.77 -17.78
CA THR A 130 -54.56 6.13 -17.87
C THR A 130 -54.53 6.78 -16.48
N PRO A 131 -53.43 7.38 -16.01
CA PRO A 131 -53.47 8.21 -14.83
C PRO A 131 -53.58 9.68 -15.21
N THR A 132 -54.63 10.32 -14.75
CA THR A 132 -54.78 11.77 -14.67
C THR A 132 -54.54 12.20 -13.21
N ALA A 133 -53.46 12.92 -12.94
CA ALA A 133 -53.40 13.84 -11.81
C ALA A 133 -52.26 14.85 -11.99
N LYS A 134 -52.64 16.09 -11.91
CA LYS A 134 -51.85 17.32 -12.08
C LYS A 134 -51.05 17.60 -10.78
N PRO A 135 -49.79 18.07 -10.83
CA PRO A 135 -49.03 18.35 -9.62
C PRO A 135 -49.45 19.69 -8.99
N ALA A 136 -49.54 19.65 -7.66
CA ALA A 136 -49.71 20.86 -6.83
C ALA A 136 -48.37 21.50 -6.53
N THR A 137 -48.32 22.80 -6.58
CA THR A 137 -47.16 23.68 -6.31
C THR A 137 -46.85 23.71 -4.81
N PRO A 138 -45.60 23.62 -4.35
CA PRO A 138 -45.25 23.91 -2.97
C PRO A 138 -44.86 25.38 -2.83
N ALA A 139 -45.58 26.11 -1.98
CA ALA A 139 -45.12 27.35 -1.36
C ALA A 139 -44.51 27.00 0.00
N THR A 140 -43.42 27.64 0.29
CA THR A 140 -42.96 28.33 1.48
C THR A 140 -41.46 28.11 1.76
N LYS A 141 -40.84 29.26 1.80
CA LYS A 141 -39.43 29.55 2.06
C LYS A 141 -39.06 29.29 3.51
N PRO A 142 -37.92 28.66 3.87
CA PRO A 142 -37.47 28.60 5.25
C PRO A 142 -36.79 29.89 5.68
N THR A 143 -37.23 30.43 6.79
CA THR A 143 -36.62 31.55 7.52
C THR A 143 -35.38 31.09 8.30
N THR A 144 -34.29 31.79 8.11
CA THR A 144 -33.00 31.63 8.82
C THR A 144 -33.13 32.20 10.23
N PRO A 145 -32.69 31.52 11.29
CA PRO A 145 -32.47 32.13 12.57
C PRO A 145 -31.05 32.69 12.69
N THR A 146 -30.98 34.01 12.81
CA THR A 146 -29.78 34.77 13.14
C THR A 146 -29.50 34.63 14.63
N LEU A 147 -28.45 33.97 15.03
CA LEU A 147 -27.94 33.99 16.41
C LEU A 147 -26.81 35.02 16.53
N LYS A 148 -27.06 36.03 17.33
CA LYS A 148 -26.15 37.11 17.73
C LYS A 148 -25.21 36.60 18.84
N PRO A 149 -23.88 36.82 18.80
CA PRO A 149 -22.99 36.40 19.87
C PRO A 149 -23.17 37.27 21.13
N ALA A 150 -23.27 36.59 22.27
CA ALA A 150 -23.24 37.24 23.59
C ALA A 150 -21.79 37.38 24.08
N THR A 151 -21.45 38.57 24.52
CA THR A 151 -20.16 38.95 25.11
C THR A 151 -20.10 38.49 26.58
N PRO A 152 -19.06 37.82 27.06
CA PRO A 152 -18.89 37.55 28.47
C PRO A 152 -18.11 38.68 29.16
N THR A 153 -18.76 39.38 30.06
CA THR A 153 -18.13 40.24 31.07
C THR A 153 -18.15 39.51 32.39
N ALA A 154 -17.01 39.05 32.87
CA ALA A 154 -16.81 38.81 34.31
C ALA A 154 -15.32 38.90 34.65
N LYS A 155 -15.04 39.84 35.58
CA LYS A 155 -13.76 40.19 36.16
C LYS A 155 -13.41 39.18 37.29
N PRO A 156 -12.19 38.69 37.42
CA PRO A 156 -11.82 37.80 38.51
C PRO A 156 -11.57 38.58 39.82
N ALA A 157 -12.10 38.06 40.92
CA ALA A 157 -11.78 38.52 42.27
C ALA A 157 -10.52 37.83 42.77
N SER A 158 -9.64 38.59 43.41
CA SER A 158 -8.43 38.12 44.09
C SER A 158 -8.76 37.53 45.48
N PRO A 159 -8.15 36.42 45.86
CA PRO A 159 -8.13 36.04 47.29
C PRO A 159 -6.78 36.36 47.91
N THR A 160 -6.84 37.18 48.94
CA THR A 160 -5.78 37.38 49.92
C THR A 160 -5.91 36.32 51.01
N ALA A 161 -4.93 35.45 51.18
CA ALA A 161 -4.71 34.73 52.41
C ALA A 161 -3.23 34.40 52.58
N LYS A 162 -2.68 34.82 53.69
CA LYS A 162 -1.29 34.71 54.12
C LYS A 162 -1.06 33.36 54.79
N PRO A 163 -0.02 32.60 54.47
CA PRO A 163 0.31 31.37 55.21
C PRO A 163 1.19 31.64 56.40
N THR A 164 0.88 31.00 57.51
CA THR A 164 1.71 30.86 58.69
C THR A 164 2.64 29.70 58.59
N THR A 165 3.92 29.93 58.81
CA THR A 165 5.04 28.94 58.81
C THR A 165 5.08 28.22 60.18
N PRO A 166 5.59 26.97 60.15
CA PRO A 166 6.58 26.60 61.18
C PRO A 166 7.87 26.07 60.51
N ALA A 167 8.97 26.50 61.06
CA ALA A 167 10.32 26.20 60.69
C ALA A 167 10.70 24.76 61.06
N ALA A 168 11.34 24.06 60.12
CA ALA A 168 12.13 22.86 60.41
C ALA A 168 13.55 23.03 59.89
N LYS A 169 14.48 22.60 60.70
CA LYS A 169 15.93 22.73 60.66
C LYS A 169 16.58 22.13 59.41
N PRO A 170 17.67 22.69 58.84
CA PRO A 170 18.29 22.19 57.62
C PRO A 170 19.12 20.92 57.84
N ALA A 171 18.93 19.95 56.95
CA ALA A 171 19.79 18.80 56.82
C ALA A 171 20.96 19.10 55.87
N THR A 172 22.12 18.56 56.19
CA THR A 172 23.43 18.72 55.57
C THR A 172 23.42 18.34 54.09
N PRO A 173 24.15 19.03 53.19
CA PRO A 173 24.18 18.72 51.79
C PRO A 173 25.06 17.49 51.48
N THR A 174 24.47 16.47 50.87
CA THR A 174 25.19 15.37 50.23
C THR A 174 25.70 15.81 48.88
N SER A 175 26.90 15.38 48.53
CA SER A 175 27.73 15.68 47.35
C SER A 175 26.99 15.60 46.01
N PRO A 176 27.44 16.36 45.00
CA PRO A 176 26.75 16.43 43.71
C PRO A 176 26.91 15.14 42.94
N THR A 177 25.77 14.55 42.56
CA THR A 177 25.68 13.47 41.61
C THR A 177 26.03 14.00 40.21
N THR A 178 27.06 13.47 39.62
CA THR A 178 27.50 13.76 38.24
C THR A 178 26.33 13.57 37.26
N PRO A 179 26.07 14.51 36.34
CA PRO A 179 25.05 14.32 35.33
C PRO A 179 25.41 13.13 34.43
N PRO A 180 24.44 12.33 33.95
CA PRO A 180 24.74 11.24 33.02
C PRO A 180 25.42 11.78 31.78
N ALA A 181 26.49 11.11 31.36
CA ALA A 181 27.27 11.45 30.18
C ALA A 181 26.33 11.57 28.96
N VAL A 182 26.38 12.73 28.32
CA VAL A 182 25.73 12.94 27.01
C VAL A 182 26.42 12.02 26.02
N VAL A 183 25.71 10.97 25.59
CA VAL A 183 26.16 10.12 24.49
C VAL A 183 26.35 11.00 23.25
N PRO A 184 27.53 11.02 22.60
CA PRO A 184 27.73 11.83 21.41
C PRO A 184 26.72 11.41 20.34
N VAL A 185 25.96 12.36 19.85
CA VAL A 185 25.12 12.17 18.66
C VAL A 185 26.05 11.73 17.54
N PRO A 186 25.82 10.60 16.86
CA PRO A 186 26.63 10.21 15.74
C PRO A 186 26.64 11.32 14.71
N THR A 187 27.81 11.87 14.40
CA THR A 187 28.00 12.84 13.32
C THR A 187 27.49 12.19 12.04
N ALA A 188 26.50 12.82 11.43
CA ALA A 188 25.92 12.38 10.18
C ALA A 188 27.04 12.16 9.15
N LYS A 189 27.11 10.93 8.62
CA LYS A 189 27.99 10.58 7.52
C LYS A 189 27.75 11.59 6.39
N PRO A 190 28.81 12.11 5.70
CA PRO A 190 28.61 13.05 4.62
C PRO A 190 27.55 12.52 3.64
N SER A 191 26.51 13.29 3.40
CA SER A 191 25.46 12.93 2.45
C SER A 191 26.10 12.81 1.06
N ALA A 192 25.82 11.72 0.35
CA ALA A 192 26.19 11.58 -1.05
C ALA A 192 25.73 12.83 -1.83
N PRO A 193 26.46 13.25 -2.87
CA PRO A 193 26.08 14.43 -3.64
C PRO A 193 24.64 14.26 -4.15
N MET A 194 23.83 15.30 -3.90
CA MET A 194 22.41 15.29 -4.25
C MET A 194 22.26 15.06 -5.75
N SER A 195 21.46 14.09 -6.16
CA SER A 195 21.18 13.75 -7.56
C SER A 195 20.72 15.01 -8.34
N ALA A 196 21.02 15.04 -9.64
CA ALA A 196 20.60 16.12 -10.54
C ALA A 196 19.06 16.30 -10.59
N LEU A 197 18.31 15.29 -10.15
CA LEU A 197 16.83 15.34 -10.05
C LEU A 197 16.32 16.35 -9.03
N TYR A 198 17.13 16.73 -8.04
CA TYR A 198 16.73 17.66 -6.98
C TYR A 198 17.25 19.08 -7.19
N LYS A 199 17.97 19.32 -8.30
CA LYS A 199 18.48 20.64 -8.66
C LYS A 199 17.49 21.36 -9.58
N GLU A 200 17.08 22.55 -9.19
CA GLU A 200 16.22 23.39 -10.01
C GLU A 200 16.88 23.70 -11.36
N SER A 201 16.10 23.56 -12.43
CA SER A 201 16.55 23.82 -13.79
C SER A 201 15.37 24.21 -14.68
N SER A 202 15.49 25.33 -15.40
CA SER A 202 14.52 25.77 -16.41
C SER A 202 14.49 24.83 -17.63
N GLU A 203 15.54 24.07 -17.85
CA GLU A 203 15.65 23.11 -18.95
C GLU A 203 14.95 21.77 -18.64
N LYS A 204 14.48 21.59 -17.41
CA LYS A 204 13.78 20.40 -16.96
C LYS A 204 12.32 20.69 -16.63
N GLN A 205 11.50 19.64 -16.62
CA GLN A 205 10.11 19.70 -16.13
C GLN A 205 10.10 19.45 -14.63
N MET A 206 9.53 20.38 -13.87
CA MET A 206 9.30 20.20 -12.44
C MET A 206 8.06 19.30 -12.21
N ILE A 207 8.23 18.30 -11.37
CA ILE A 207 7.19 17.36 -10.89
C ILE A 207 7.09 17.50 -9.38
N ASN A 208 5.88 17.58 -8.85
CA ASN A 208 5.64 17.50 -7.41
C ASN A 208 5.33 16.04 -7.05
N TYR A 209 6.32 15.32 -6.58
CA TYR A 209 6.20 13.90 -6.21
C TYR A 209 6.17 13.75 -4.68
N CYS A 210 5.03 13.32 -4.14
CA CYS A 210 4.83 13.17 -2.70
C CYS A 210 5.28 14.41 -1.88
N GLY A 211 4.99 15.61 -2.39
CA GLY A 211 5.37 16.87 -1.74
C GLY A 211 6.83 17.29 -1.94
N GLN A 212 7.62 16.57 -2.74
CA GLN A 212 8.99 16.92 -3.11
C GLN A 212 9.07 17.42 -4.55
N ARG A 213 9.89 18.43 -4.80
CA ARG A 213 10.14 18.94 -6.16
C ARG A 213 11.22 18.10 -6.83
N ILE A 214 10.87 17.49 -7.94
CA ILE A 214 11.74 16.66 -8.77
C ILE A 214 11.82 17.28 -10.17
N TYR A 215 13.00 17.36 -10.74
CA TYR A 215 13.25 17.98 -12.05
C TYR A 215 13.70 16.90 -13.04
N VAL A 216 12.86 16.59 -14.02
CA VAL A 216 13.09 15.53 -15.00
C VAL A 216 13.28 16.07 -16.41
N ASP A 217 13.86 15.27 -17.27
CA ASP A 217 13.94 15.53 -18.69
C ASP A 217 12.56 15.83 -19.30
N LYS A 218 12.49 16.77 -20.22
CA LYS A 218 11.25 17.21 -20.87
C LYS A 218 11.16 16.89 -22.36
N SER A 219 12.02 16.01 -22.88
CA SER A 219 12.10 15.65 -24.30
C SER A 219 10.76 15.16 -24.87
N LEU A 220 9.92 14.52 -24.06
CA LEU A 220 8.58 14.07 -24.45
C LEU A 220 7.49 15.13 -24.28
N LYS A 221 7.79 16.35 -23.84
CA LYS A 221 6.78 17.40 -23.64
C LYS A 221 6.11 17.78 -24.96
N GLY A 222 4.78 17.56 -25.03
CA GLY A 222 3.98 17.84 -26.21
C GLY A 222 4.17 16.86 -27.38
N VAL A 223 5.01 15.81 -27.24
CA VAL A 223 5.21 14.78 -28.26
C VAL A 223 4.01 13.84 -28.33
N CYS A 224 3.48 13.41 -27.18
CA CYS A 224 2.30 12.57 -27.12
C CYS A 224 1.05 13.43 -27.26
N SER A 225 0.40 13.34 -28.41
CA SER A 225 -0.87 14.00 -28.70
C SER A 225 -1.78 13.04 -29.46
N ILE A 226 -3.02 12.92 -29.05
CA ILE A 226 -4.04 12.09 -29.71
C ILE A 226 -5.25 12.95 -30.06
N GLY A 227 -5.60 13.02 -31.38
CA GLY A 227 -6.80 13.71 -31.83
C GLY A 227 -8.10 12.93 -31.57
N ASN A 228 -7.98 11.64 -31.33
CA ASN A 228 -9.06 10.73 -30.94
C ASN A 228 -8.42 9.45 -30.36
N MET A 229 -9.24 8.55 -29.79
CA MET A 229 -8.76 7.33 -29.10
C MET A 229 -8.82 6.08 -29.97
N ARG A 230 -8.84 6.22 -31.30
CA ARG A 230 -8.81 5.09 -32.21
C ARG A 230 -7.38 4.55 -32.38
N GLU A 231 -7.30 3.33 -32.81
CA GLU A 231 -6.07 2.53 -32.94
C GLU A 231 -4.95 3.30 -33.67
N LYS A 232 -5.29 3.89 -34.83
CA LYS A 232 -4.31 4.64 -35.62
C LYS A 232 -3.75 5.86 -34.87
N ALA A 233 -4.60 6.66 -34.24
CA ALA A 233 -4.15 7.88 -33.55
C ALA A 233 -3.29 7.54 -32.33
N VAL A 234 -3.65 6.48 -31.59
CA VAL A 234 -2.86 5.99 -30.45
C VAL A 234 -1.52 5.41 -30.91
N ALA A 235 -1.52 4.61 -31.97
CA ALA A 235 -0.29 4.04 -32.53
C ALA A 235 0.65 5.12 -33.08
N ASP A 236 0.12 6.15 -33.74
CA ASP A 236 0.92 7.26 -34.26
C ASP A 236 1.55 8.09 -33.12
N ALA A 237 0.81 8.33 -32.02
CA ALA A 237 1.36 8.98 -30.82
C ALA A 237 2.45 8.12 -30.14
N TYR A 238 2.24 6.80 -30.07
CA TYR A 238 3.26 5.86 -29.55
C TYR A 238 4.52 5.87 -30.42
N GLU A 239 4.35 5.87 -31.75
CA GLU A 239 5.46 5.96 -32.72
C GLU A 239 6.21 7.29 -32.59
N ALA A 240 5.50 8.40 -32.39
CA ALA A 240 6.14 9.71 -32.19
C ALA A 240 7.03 9.72 -30.93
N MET A 241 6.58 9.12 -29.83
CA MET A 241 7.41 8.96 -28.63
C MET A 241 8.62 8.05 -28.86
N CYS A 242 8.49 6.97 -29.63
CA CYS A 242 9.61 6.11 -29.99
C CYS A 242 10.69 6.83 -30.83
N LYS A 243 10.28 7.81 -31.64
CA LYS A 243 11.20 8.62 -32.47
C LYS A 243 11.86 9.78 -31.70
N ALA A 244 11.31 10.17 -30.57
CA ALA A 244 11.87 11.21 -29.72
C ALA A 244 12.99 10.64 -28.85
N ASP A 245 13.85 11.53 -28.33
CA ASP A 245 14.90 11.14 -27.38
C ASP A 245 14.30 10.98 -25.97
N TYR A 246 13.66 9.85 -25.71
CA TYR A 246 13.03 9.54 -24.41
C TYR A 246 13.95 8.86 -23.40
N LYS A 247 15.15 8.45 -23.82
CA LYS A 247 16.12 7.72 -22.97
C LYS A 247 16.54 8.51 -21.71
N PRO A 248 16.77 9.84 -21.78
CA PRO A 248 17.08 10.63 -20.58
C PRO A 248 15.94 10.61 -19.54
N LEU A 249 14.67 10.71 -19.98
CA LEU A 249 13.53 10.63 -19.08
C LEU A 249 13.42 9.26 -18.40
N LEU A 250 13.68 8.17 -19.13
CA LEU A 250 13.73 6.82 -18.52
C LEU A 250 14.87 6.70 -17.51
N ALA A 251 16.02 7.31 -17.80
CA ALA A 251 17.15 7.34 -16.86
C ALA A 251 16.76 8.09 -15.58
N ASP A 252 16.06 9.23 -15.69
CA ASP A 252 15.52 9.98 -14.55
C ASP A 252 14.53 9.13 -13.72
N CYS A 253 13.63 8.36 -14.37
CA CYS A 253 12.71 7.45 -13.66
C CYS A 253 13.45 6.36 -12.88
N ARG A 254 14.46 5.73 -13.50
CA ARG A 254 15.29 4.71 -12.84
C ARG A 254 16.11 5.28 -11.69
N GLN A 255 16.66 6.50 -11.89
CA GLN A 255 17.44 7.18 -10.86
C GLN A 255 16.57 7.53 -9.65
N LEU A 256 15.34 8.05 -9.87
CA LEU A 256 14.41 8.32 -8.77
C LEU A 256 14.05 7.06 -7.98
N LYS A 257 13.74 5.95 -8.68
CA LYS A 257 13.50 4.65 -8.02
C LYS A 257 14.64 4.29 -7.08
N LYS A 258 15.88 4.45 -7.54
CA LYS A 258 17.09 4.15 -6.76
C LYS A 258 17.29 5.12 -5.60
N ASP A 259 17.18 6.43 -5.84
CA ASP A 259 17.42 7.50 -4.85
C ASP A 259 16.43 7.40 -3.69
N LEU A 260 15.15 7.18 -3.99
CA LEU A 260 14.08 7.11 -3.01
C LEU A 260 13.75 5.68 -2.55
N LYS A 261 14.48 4.67 -3.05
CA LYS A 261 14.21 3.24 -2.77
C LYS A 261 12.75 2.86 -2.96
N LEU A 262 12.14 3.35 -4.04
CA LEU A 262 10.73 3.11 -4.31
C LEU A 262 10.49 1.65 -4.70
N ASN A 263 9.36 1.09 -4.24
CA ASN A 263 8.78 -0.10 -4.85
C ASN A 263 8.19 0.24 -6.23
N ASP A 264 7.63 -0.75 -6.92
CA ASP A 264 7.10 -0.54 -8.27
C ASP A 264 5.85 0.35 -8.29
N TRP A 265 5.04 0.35 -7.22
CA TRP A 265 3.93 1.30 -7.07
C TRP A 265 4.42 2.75 -7.07
N GLY A 266 5.50 3.03 -6.35
CA GLY A 266 6.11 4.37 -6.36
C GLY A 266 6.60 4.79 -7.73
N VAL A 267 7.15 3.86 -8.51
CA VAL A 267 7.54 4.14 -9.91
C VAL A 267 6.30 4.44 -10.77
N PHE A 268 5.24 3.65 -10.63
CA PHE A 268 3.97 3.92 -11.33
C PHE A 268 3.44 5.32 -11.02
N LEU A 269 3.39 5.71 -9.74
CA LEU A 269 2.94 7.05 -9.34
C LEU A 269 3.77 8.15 -10.00
N PHE A 270 5.09 7.97 -10.02
CA PHE A 270 5.98 8.93 -10.65
C PHE A 270 5.77 9.02 -12.16
N VAL A 271 5.66 7.89 -12.86
CA VAL A 271 5.33 7.85 -14.29
C VAL A 271 4.02 8.55 -14.59
N ARG A 272 2.99 8.34 -13.75
CA ARG A 272 1.71 9.04 -13.85
C ARG A 272 1.88 10.56 -13.72
N ASP A 273 2.59 11.01 -12.70
CA ASP A 273 2.76 12.44 -12.42
C ASP A 273 3.60 13.13 -13.52
N VAL A 274 4.62 12.45 -14.03
CA VAL A 274 5.42 12.88 -15.19
C VAL A 274 4.56 12.99 -16.44
N SER A 275 3.80 11.94 -16.76
CA SER A 275 2.94 11.93 -17.95
C SER A 275 1.88 13.02 -17.91
N ASN A 276 1.28 13.26 -16.73
CA ASN A 276 0.32 14.36 -16.52
C ASN A 276 0.96 15.75 -16.72
N ALA A 277 2.24 15.91 -16.41
CA ALA A 277 2.95 17.18 -16.56
C ALA A 277 3.44 17.43 -17.99
N LEU A 278 3.68 16.37 -18.77
CA LEU A 278 4.23 16.45 -20.12
C LEU A 278 3.15 16.43 -21.22
N CYS A 279 1.96 15.88 -20.94
CA CYS A 279 0.83 15.82 -21.88
C CYS A 279 -0.16 16.96 -21.67
N ALA A 280 -0.86 17.34 -22.74
CA ALA A 280 -1.86 18.40 -22.70
C ALA A 280 -3.21 17.95 -22.09
N ASP A 281 -3.54 16.65 -22.19
CA ASP A 281 -4.80 16.09 -21.73
C ASP A 281 -4.63 14.70 -21.09
N ALA A 282 -5.65 14.26 -20.36
CA ALA A 282 -5.63 13.02 -19.62
C ALA A 282 -5.54 11.76 -20.49
N ASN A 283 -6.14 11.77 -21.70
CA ASN A 283 -6.10 10.61 -22.58
C ASN A 283 -4.71 10.41 -23.19
N ALA A 284 -4.07 11.49 -23.62
CA ALA A 284 -2.66 11.46 -24.06
C ALA A 284 -1.73 11.04 -22.92
N SER A 285 -2.00 11.49 -21.68
CA SER A 285 -1.25 11.05 -20.50
C SER A 285 -1.32 9.54 -20.29
N VAL A 286 -2.48 8.90 -20.47
CA VAL A 286 -2.61 7.43 -20.37
C VAL A 286 -1.76 6.72 -21.41
N VAL A 287 -1.71 7.21 -22.65
CA VAL A 287 -0.85 6.64 -23.70
C VAL A 287 0.62 6.74 -23.31
N MET A 288 1.06 7.90 -22.81
CA MET A 288 2.43 8.10 -22.34
C MET A 288 2.75 7.23 -21.11
N GLN A 289 1.81 7.06 -20.18
CA GLN A 289 1.98 6.17 -19.03
C GLN A 289 2.27 4.73 -19.47
N GLN A 290 1.46 4.19 -20.38
CA GLN A 290 1.75 2.85 -20.90
C GLN A 290 3.11 2.79 -21.62
N PHE A 291 3.44 3.79 -22.43
CA PHE A 291 4.73 3.87 -23.10
C PHE A 291 5.89 3.77 -22.11
N LEU A 292 5.93 4.65 -21.11
CA LEU A 292 6.99 4.70 -20.12
C LEU A 292 7.04 3.44 -19.23
N LEU A 293 5.87 2.90 -18.83
CA LEU A 293 5.81 1.66 -18.05
C LEU A 293 6.37 0.47 -18.84
N ASN A 294 6.01 0.34 -20.13
CA ASN A 294 6.52 -0.71 -20.99
C ASN A 294 8.03 -0.57 -21.22
N GLU A 295 8.54 0.66 -21.41
CA GLU A 295 9.97 0.94 -21.54
C GLU A 295 10.74 0.63 -20.24
N LEU A 296 10.09 0.74 -19.09
CA LEU A 296 10.62 0.34 -17.79
C LEU A 296 10.47 -1.16 -17.51
N GLY A 297 9.81 -1.91 -18.40
CA GLY A 297 9.65 -3.36 -18.31
C GLY A 297 8.35 -3.83 -17.67
N TYR A 298 7.44 -2.93 -17.27
CA TYR A 298 6.20 -3.29 -16.59
C TYR A 298 5.07 -3.62 -17.56
N LYS A 299 4.32 -4.68 -17.26
CA LYS A 299 3.12 -5.08 -17.98
C LYS A 299 1.98 -4.11 -17.70
N SER A 300 1.63 -3.34 -18.71
CA SER A 300 0.52 -2.39 -18.68
C SER A 300 -0.21 -2.39 -20.02
N LYS A 301 -1.48 -2.03 -19.99
CA LYS A 301 -2.36 -1.94 -21.15
C LYS A 301 -3.21 -0.68 -21.07
N MET A 302 -3.22 0.08 -22.16
CA MET A 302 -4.21 1.13 -22.34
C MET A 302 -5.44 0.55 -23.05
N ALA A 303 -6.59 1.13 -22.75
CA ALA A 303 -7.84 0.76 -23.37
C ALA A 303 -8.69 2.02 -23.61
N ARG A 304 -9.62 1.92 -24.56
CA ARG A 304 -10.64 2.93 -24.82
C ARG A 304 -11.98 2.46 -24.27
N ARG A 305 -12.63 3.26 -23.44
CA ARG A 305 -13.99 2.96 -22.97
C ARG A 305 -14.97 2.88 -24.15
N ALA A 306 -15.98 2.01 -24.00
CA ALA A 306 -17.02 1.82 -25.02
C ALA A 306 -18.09 2.94 -24.97
N ASP A 307 -18.37 3.46 -23.78
CA ASP A 307 -19.51 4.35 -23.50
C ASP A 307 -19.17 5.84 -23.51
N ARG A 308 -17.90 6.21 -23.47
CA ARG A 308 -17.45 7.61 -23.47
C ARG A 308 -16.01 7.79 -23.93
N ASP A 309 -15.65 9.03 -24.26
CA ASP A 309 -14.32 9.39 -24.72
C ASP A 309 -13.30 9.44 -23.56
N GLN A 310 -12.87 8.26 -23.10
CA GLN A 310 -11.90 8.10 -22.03
C GLN A 310 -10.94 6.95 -22.31
N MET A 311 -9.63 7.23 -22.22
CA MET A 311 -8.61 6.20 -22.15
C MET A 311 -8.47 5.67 -20.72
N LEU A 312 -8.25 4.38 -20.59
CA LEU A 312 -8.02 3.67 -19.33
C LEU A 312 -6.63 3.06 -19.32
N LEU A 313 -6.01 3.05 -18.16
CA LEU A 313 -4.75 2.34 -17.92
C LEU A 313 -5.01 1.14 -17.01
N PHE A 314 -4.65 -0.02 -17.49
CA PHE A 314 -4.63 -1.26 -16.72
C PHE A 314 -3.18 -1.68 -16.47
N VAL A 315 -2.87 -2.08 -15.23
CA VAL A 315 -1.53 -2.50 -14.84
C VAL A 315 -1.59 -3.87 -14.17
N ALA A 316 -0.69 -4.76 -14.57
CA ALA A 316 -0.62 -6.11 -14.01
C ALA A 316 0.04 -6.09 -12.62
N THR A 317 -0.54 -6.83 -11.67
CA THR A 317 0.08 -7.09 -10.36
C THR A 317 -0.29 -8.48 -9.86
N ASP A 318 0.59 -9.08 -9.07
CA ASP A 318 0.34 -10.34 -8.38
C ASP A 318 -0.43 -10.13 -7.07
N CYS A 319 -0.41 -8.89 -6.54
CA CYS A 319 -1.16 -8.51 -5.35
C CYS A 319 -2.62 -8.25 -5.70
N LYS A 320 -3.53 -8.69 -4.84
CA LYS A 320 -4.93 -8.33 -4.94
C LYS A 320 -5.13 -6.87 -4.55
N MET A 321 -5.74 -6.10 -5.44
CA MET A 321 -6.21 -4.74 -5.16
C MET A 321 -7.72 -4.75 -4.97
N TYR A 322 -8.18 -4.26 -3.82
CA TYR A 322 -9.61 -4.16 -3.51
C TYR A 322 -10.21 -2.88 -4.08
N GLY A 323 -11.48 -2.96 -4.46
CA GLY A 323 -12.23 -1.80 -4.97
C GLY A 323 -11.81 -1.31 -6.37
N ARG A 324 -11.00 -2.08 -7.11
CA ARG A 324 -10.56 -1.76 -8.48
C ARG A 324 -11.13 -2.74 -9.49
N PRO A 325 -11.77 -2.29 -10.58
CA PRO A 325 -12.14 -3.17 -11.70
C PRO A 325 -10.90 -3.77 -12.34
N TYR A 326 -11.00 -4.99 -12.83
CA TYR A 326 -9.86 -5.69 -13.41
C TYR A 326 -10.29 -6.66 -14.51
N PHE A 327 -9.33 -7.13 -15.28
CA PHE A 327 -9.48 -8.32 -16.12
C PHE A 327 -8.28 -9.25 -15.91
N THR A 328 -8.45 -10.52 -16.26
CA THR A 328 -7.37 -11.52 -16.12
C THR A 328 -6.85 -11.92 -17.49
N LYS A 329 -5.52 -11.89 -17.64
CA LYS A 329 -4.82 -12.37 -18.85
C LYS A 329 -3.55 -13.10 -18.45
N ASP A 330 -3.34 -14.30 -19.01
CA ASP A 330 -2.16 -15.13 -18.75
C ASP A 330 -1.90 -15.36 -17.23
N GLY A 331 -2.98 -15.56 -16.46
CA GLY A 331 -2.92 -15.80 -15.02
C GLY A 331 -2.67 -14.55 -14.17
N LEU A 332 -2.49 -13.36 -14.76
CA LEU A 332 -2.29 -12.09 -14.06
C LEU A 332 -3.56 -11.25 -14.08
N ASN A 333 -3.80 -10.54 -12.99
CA ASN A 333 -4.85 -9.53 -12.91
C ASN A 333 -4.30 -8.15 -13.32
N TYR A 334 -4.99 -7.53 -14.27
CA TYR A 334 -4.72 -6.16 -14.72
C TYR A 334 -5.79 -5.25 -14.13
N TYR A 335 -5.41 -4.40 -13.19
CA TYR A 335 -6.32 -3.49 -12.49
C TYR A 335 -6.41 -2.14 -13.19
N ASN A 336 -7.64 -1.61 -13.30
CA ASN A 336 -7.88 -0.27 -13.82
C ASN A 336 -7.40 0.79 -12.83
N LEU A 337 -6.35 1.53 -13.18
CA LEU A 337 -5.78 2.58 -12.33
C LEU A 337 -6.26 3.99 -12.69
N THR A 338 -7.13 4.11 -13.70
CA THR A 338 -7.70 5.39 -14.16
C THR A 338 -9.10 5.63 -13.60
N SER A 339 -9.89 4.55 -13.41
CA SER A 339 -11.30 4.66 -12.99
C SER A 339 -11.67 3.48 -12.08
N ASP A 340 -12.54 3.73 -11.09
CA ASP A 340 -13.11 2.71 -10.22
C ASP A 340 -14.43 2.13 -10.79
N GLU A 341 -14.87 2.62 -11.95
CA GLU A 341 -16.09 2.16 -12.61
C GLU A 341 -15.85 0.88 -13.42
N THR A 342 -16.73 -0.09 -13.27
CA THR A 342 -16.80 -1.26 -14.15
C THR A 342 -17.40 -0.84 -15.48
N CYS A 343 -16.75 -1.16 -16.59
CA CYS A 343 -17.20 -0.78 -17.92
C CYS A 343 -16.73 -1.76 -18.99
N GLN A 344 -17.35 -1.69 -20.16
CA GLN A 344 -16.84 -2.28 -21.39
C GLN A 344 -15.77 -1.37 -22.00
N PHE A 345 -14.76 -1.96 -22.61
CA PHE A 345 -13.65 -1.25 -23.23
C PHE A 345 -13.04 -2.03 -24.41
N TYR A 346 -12.31 -1.33 -25.25
CA TYR A 346 -11.55 -1.89 -26.37
C TYR A 346 -10.07 -1.73 -26.10
N MET A 347 -9.28 -2.80 -26.31
CA MET A 347 -7.82 -2.76 -26.16
C MET A 347 -7.10 -3.67 -27.15
N CYS A 348 -5.82 -3.39 -27.38
CA CYS A 348 -4.88 -4.26 -28.05
C CYS A 348 -4.65 -5.53 -27.23
N GLN A 349 -4.82 -6.73 -27.84
CA GLN A 349 -4.62 -7.99 -27.12
C GLN A 349 -3.14 -8.30 -26.86
N GLU A 350 -2.29 -7.93 -27.80
CA GLU A 350 -0.87 -8.22 -27.76
C GLU A 350 -0.18 -7.37 -26.70
N ASP A 351 0.83 -7.95 -26.05
CA ASP A 351 1.67 -7.25 -25.08
C ASP A 351 2.88 -6.61 -25.76
N SER A 352 3.39 -5.54 -25.19
CA SER A 352 4.69 -5.02 -25.60
C SER A 352 5.77 -6.08 -25.33
N PRO A 353 6.62 -6.40 -26.32
CA PRO A 353 7.70 -7.39 -26.13
C PRO A 353 8.67 -7.02 -25.00
N LYS A 354 8.70 -5.74 -24.60
CA LYS A 354 9.53 -5.23 -23.49
C LYS A 354 8.89 -5.39 -22.11
N ALA A 355 7.57 -5.49 -22.03
CA ALA A 355 6.83 -5.59 -20.79
C ALA A 355 6.89 -7.03 -20.23
N LYS A 356 7.78 -7.28 -19.28
CA LYS A 356 8.05 -8.62 -18.73
C LYS A 356 7.50 -8.82 -17.32
N SER A 357 7.47 -7.77 -16.50
CA SER A 357 7.17 -7.85 -15.07
C SER A 357 5.82 -7.24 -14.72
N SER A 358 5.10 -7.85 -13.79
CA SER A 358 4.01 -7.20 -13.05
C SER A 358 4.56 -6.16 -12.07
N ILE A 359 3.72 -5.24 -11.59
CA ILE A 359 4.07 -4.33 -10.50
C ILE A 359 4.04 -5.11 -9.19
N ASP A 360 5.14 -5.06 -8.43
CA ASP A 360 5.21 -5.55 -7.06
C ASP A 360 4.76 -4.45 -6.08
N MET A 361 3.75 -4.78 -5.25
CA MET A 361 3.21 -3.88 -4.25
C MET A 361 3.98 -3.93 -2.92
N GLN A 362 4.85 -4.92 -2.72
CA GLN A 362 5.61 -5.09 -1.49
C GLN A 362 6.60 -3.95 -1.27
N ILE A 363 6.72 -3.50 -0.03
CA ILE A 363 7.70 -2.49 0.39
C ILE A 363 8.90 -3.20 1.01
N THR A 364 9.71 -3.81 0.14
CA THR A 364 10.92 -4.55 0.54
C THR A 364 12.07 -3.65 0.99
N ASN A 365 12.03 -2.39 0.62
CA ASN A 365 12.90 -1.32 1.11
C ASN A 365 12.03 -0.15 1.57
N ALA A 366 12.35 0.44 2.71
CA ALA A 366 11.64 1.63 3.19
C ALA A 366 11.86 2.82 2.23
N PRO A 367 10.79 3.44 1.71
CA PRO A 367 10.94 4.61 0.85
C PRO A 367 11.63 5.77 1.58
N LEU A 368 12.64 6.39 0.94
CA LEU A 368 13.37 7.52 1.50
C LEU A 368 12.65 8.86 1.24
N LEU A 369 11.38 8.92 1.61
CA LEU A 369 10.52 10.10 1.52
C LEU A 369 10.52 10.80 2.89
N ASN A 370 11.52 11.68 3.12
CA ASN A 370 11.85 12.20 4.45
C ASN A 370 11.57 13.70 4.60
N SER A 371 10.55 14.26 3.93
CA SER A 371 10.23 15.69 4.05
C SER A 371 8.99 15.96 4.90
N GLY A 372 8.95 17.11 5.56
CA GLY A 372 7.81 17.58 6.33
C GLY A 372 7.55 16.75 7.59
N MET A 373 8.55 16.67 8.49
CA MET A 373 8.44 15.89 9.72
C MET A 373 7.31 16.35 10.65
N VAL A 374 6.57 15.38 11.20
CA VAL A 374 5.55 15.57 12.24
C VAL A 374 5.95 14.74 13.44
N ASN A 375 6.19 15.38 14.57
CA ASN A 375 6.48 14.68 15.83
C ASN A 375 5.21 14.11 16.44
N SER A 376 5.28 12.86 16.87
CA SER A 376 4.21 12.18 17.58
C SER A 376 4.74 11.50 18.84
N VAL A 377 4.00 11.62 19.94
CA VAL A 377 4.38 11.03 21.24
C VAL A 377 3.24 10.14 21.72
N HIS A 378 3.56 8.87 21.94
CA HIS A 378 2.63 7.87 22.47
C HIS A 378 3.14 7.32 23.79
N LYS A 379 2.23 7.17 24.75
CA LYS A 379 2.52 6.64 26.09
C LYS A 379 1.54 5.52 26.41
N ASN A 380 2.02 4.46 27.06
CA ASN A 380 1.11 3.45 27.58
C ASN A 380 0.19 4.04 28.68
N GLY A 381 -0.89 3.34 29.01
CA GLY A 381 -1.88 3.83 29.98
C GLY A 381 -1.33 4.16 31.37
N ALA A 382 -0.25 3.48 31.79
CA ALA A 382 0.43 3.76 33.07
C ALA A 382 1.44 4.92 32.96
N GLY A 383 1.75 5.41 31.77
CA GLY A 383 2.76 6.46 31.54
C GLY A 383 4.21 6.02 31.76
N THR A 384 4.45 4.74 31.97
CA THR A 384 5.79 4.16 32.22
C THR A 384 6.60 3.91 30.96
N VAL A 385 5.92 3.82 29.82
CA VAL A 385 6.51 3.65 28.49
C VAL A 385 6.12 4.82 27.61
N ALA A 386 7.10 5.50 27.03
CA ALA A 386 6.87 6.62 26.13
C ALA A 386 7.72 6.46 24.86
N VAL A 387 7.11 6.62 23.71
CA VAL A 387 7.76 6.58 22.39
C VAL A 387 7.49 7.90 21.69
N SER A 388 8.57 8.54 21.22
CA SER A 388 8.50 9.77 20.40
C SER A 388 9.14 9.51 19.06
N VAL A 389 8.39 9.67 17.98
CA VAL A 389 8.84 9.49 16.60
C VAL A 389 8.52 10.71 15.75
N ASP A 390 9.37 10.96 14.75
CA ASP A 390 9.13 11.97 13.73
C ASP A 390 8.72 11.25 12.43
N VAL A 391 7.49 11.49 11.99
CA VAL A 391 6.91 10.84 10.80
C VAL A 391 6.93 11.79 9.62
N PRO A 392 7.51 11.38 8.46
CA PRO A 392 7.57 12.25 7.28
C PRO A 392 6.20 12.39 6.59
N LYS A 393 5.74 13.61 6.34
CA LYS A 393 4.50 13.87 5.55
C LYS A 393 4.59 13.32 4.13
N SER A 394 5.76 13.41 3.50
CA SER A 394 5.98 12.87 2.14
C SER A 394 5.74 11.36 2.08
N LEU A 395 6.14 10.61 3.12
CA LEU A 395 5.86 9.19 3.24
C LEU A 395 4.36 8.93 3.42
N MET A 396 3.68 9.76 4.21
CA MET A 396 2.22 9.65 4.39
C MET A 396 1.45 9.93 3.09
N LEU A 397 1.92 10.86 2.27
CA LEU A 397 1.34 11.10 0.93
C LEU A 397 1.51 9.88 0.01
N PHE A 398 2.65 9.21 0.09
CA PHE A 398 2.90 7.97 -0.62
C PHE A 398 1.95 6.85 -0.14
N TYR A 399 1.87 6.58 1.16
CA TYR A 399 0.99 5.56 1.73
C TYR A 399 -0.50 5.84 1.43
N LYS A 400 -0.92 7.10 1.48
CA LYS A 400 -2.28 7.51 1.09
C LYS A 400 -2.63 7.15 -0.35
N SER A 401 -1.65 7.07 -1.24
CA SER A 401 -1.83 6.73 -2.66
C SER A 401 -1.95 5.22 -2.89
N MET A 402 -1.51 4.40 -1.94
CA MET A 402 -1.60 2.94 -2.05
C MET A 402 -3.07 2.51 -2.11
N PRO A 403 -3.45 1.63 -3.04
CA PRO A 403 -4.75 0.99 -2.99
C PRO A 403 -4.82 0.06 -1.80
N GLN A 404 -6.03 -0.27 -1.34
CA GLN A 404 -6.19 -1.33 -0.35
C GLN A 404 -5.72 -2.66 -0.97
N CYS A 405 -4.78 -3.32 -0.29
CA CYS A 405 -4.18 -4.59 -0.69
C CYS A 405 -4.37 -5.66 0.39
N ASP A 406 -3.87 -6.87 0.13
CA ASP A 406 -3.81 -7.92 1.13
C ASP A 406 -2.92 -7.50 2.30
N TYR A 407 -3.23 -7.97 3.52
CA TYR A 407 -2.52 -7.58 4.75
C TYR A 407 -1.02 -7.89 4.71
N SER A 408 -0.59 -8.86 3.89
CA SER A 408 0.83 -9.17 3.68
C SER A 408 1.65 -7.96 3.20
N VAL A 409 1.04 -7.04 2.46
CA VAL A 409 1.71 -5.81 2.01
C VAL A 409 2.06 -4.90 3.19
N TYR A 410 1.16 -4.78 4.17
CA TYR A 410 1.31 -3.89 5.33
C TYR A 410 2.24 -4.49 6.39
N VAL A 411 2.04 -5.77 6.74
CA VAL A 411 2.78 -6.43 7.82
C VAL A 411 4.22 -6.77 7.45
N ASN A 412 4.53 -6.94 6.15
CA ASN A 412 5.89 -7.17 5.65
C ASN A 412 6.64 -5.89 5.28
N ALA A 413 5.96 -4.75 5.24
CA ALA A 413 6.58 -3.49 4.84
C ALA A 413 7.80 -3.16 5.71
N LYS A 414 8.89 -2.74 5.04
CA LYS A 414 10.05 -2.21 5.73
C LYS A 414 9.76 -0.80 6.20
N VAL A 415 9.88 -0.60 7.50
CA VAL A 415 9.64 0.68 8.17
C VAL A 415 10.75 1.68 7.86
N ASN A 416 10.42 2.94 7.71
CA ASN A 416 11.39 4.02 7.52
C ASN A 416 12.49 3.95 8.59
N PRO A 417 13.79 3.95 8.23
CA PRO A 417 14.88 3.72 9.17
C PRO A 417 14.86 4.67 10.38
N ALA A 418 14.56 5.96 10.15
CA ALA A 418 14.54 6.93 11.25
C ALA A 418 13.38 6.66 12.23
N VAL A 419 12.21 6.25 11.74
CA VAL A 419 11.08 5.83 12.56
C VAL A 419 11.40 4.52 13.28
N ALA A 420 11.94 3.53 12.57
CA ALA A 420 12.32 2.23 13.11
C ALA A 420 13.33 2.38 14.25
N ASP A 421 14.42 3.13 14.02
CA ASP A 421 15.47 3.35 15.01
C ASP A 421 14.92 4.01 16.28
N ARG A 422 14.07 5.03 16.14
CA ARG A 422 13.44 5.70 17.29
C ARG A 422 12.48 4.78 18.03
N LEU A 423 11.61 4.10 17.32
CA LEU A 423 10.63 3.18 17.90
C LEU A 423 11.31 2.04 18.65
N LEU A 424 12.24 1.34 18.00
CA LEU A 424 12.90 0.17 18.58
C LEU A 424 13.86 0.57 19.71
N SER A 425 14.64 1.64 19.58
CA SER A 425 15.53 2.11 20.64
C SER A 425 14.77 2.61 21.89
N SER A 426 13.55 3.12 21.74
CA SER A 426 12.71 3.51 22.88
C SER A 426 12.16 2.31 23.63
N LEU A 427 11.90 1.19 22.93
CA LEU A 427 11.26 0.01 23.51
C LEU A 427 12.26 -1.10 23.88
N ALA A 428 13.42 -1.17 23.25
CA ALA A 428 14.43 -2.18 23.55
C ALA A 428 14.84 -2.24 25.04
N PRO A 429 15.10 -1.11 25.74
CA PRO A 429 15.48 -1.16 27.15
C PRO A 429 14.38 -1.70 28.07
N ILE A 430 13.12 -1.66 27.62
CA ILE A 430 11.96 -2.09 28.41
C ILE A 430 11.83 -3.61 28.38
N VAL A 431 12.27 -4.25 27.30
CA VAL A 431 12.19 -5.70 27.08
C VAL A 431 13.53 -6.41 27.37
N ASP A 432 14.62 -5.64 27.46
CA ASP A 432 15.96 -6.22 27.69
C ASP A 432 16.03 -6.94 29.04
N GLY A 433 16.64 -8.14 29.05
CA GLY A 433 16.78 -9.01 30.21
C GLY A 433 15.48 -9.64 30.74
N LYS A 434 14.36 -9.53 30.00
CA LYS A 434 13.08 -10.15 30.37
C LYS A 434 12.84 -11.46 29.63
N SER A 435 11.99 -12.33 30.21
CA SER A 435 11.48 -13.50 29.52
C SER A 435 10.65 -13.07 28.29
N GLU A 436 10.52 -13.97 27.31
CA GLU A 436 9.69 -13.72 26.10
C GLU A 436 8.25 -13.34 26.49
N THR A 437 7.70 -14.04 27.49
CA THR A 437 6.35 -13.80 28.02
C THR A 437 6.20 -12.41 28.63
N GLU A 438 7.14 -11.98 29.48
CA GLU A 438 7.10 -10.64 30.10
C GLU A 438 7.27 -9.55 29.06
N ALA A 439 8.22 -9.70 28.16
CA ALA A 439 8.49 -8.75 27.10
C ALA A 439 7.28 -8.60 26.15
N ALA A 440 6.68 -9.70 25.72
CA ALA A 440 5.49 -9.69 24.87
C ALA A 440 4.29 -8.99 25.57
N ASN A 441 4.11 -9.20 26.88
CA ASN A 441 3.07 -8.51 27.65
C ASN A 441 3.32 -7.00 27.78
N LEU A 442 4.55 -6.55 27.90
CA LEU A 442 4.89 -5.12 27.91
C LEU A 442 4.59 -4.48 26.55
N LEU A 443 4.97 -5.14 25.46
CA LEU A 443 4.74 -4.66 24.12
C LEU A 443 3.23 -4.61 23.79
N ILE A 444 2.48 -5.66 24.14
CA ILE A 444 1.03 -5.67 23.88
C ILE A 444 0.31 -4.59 24.68
N ASN A 445 0.69 -4.38 25.94
CA ASN A 445 0.14 -3.32 26.77
C ASN A 445 0.42 -1.93 26.20
N PHE A 446 1.62 -1.70 25.66
CA PHE A 446 1.94 -0.45 24.97
C PHE A 446 1.01 -0.23 23.76
N VAL A 447 0.80 -1.24 22.91
CA VAL A 447 -0.08 -1.13 21.74
C VAL A 447 -1.54 -0.95 22.14
N GLN A 448 -2.02 -1.73 23.13
CA GLN A 448 -3.39 -1.64 23.64
C GLN A 448 -3.76 -0.27 24.17
N THR A 449 -2.83 0.39 24.87
CA THR A 449 -3.13 1.57 25.69
C THR A 449 -2.45 2.86 25.18
N GLY A 450 -1.46 2.75 24.32
CA GLY A 450 -0.71 3.89 23.77
C GLY A 450 -1.41 4.60 22.61
N PHE A 451 -2.44 3.99 22.03
CA PHE A 451 -3.14 4.50 20.85
C PHE A 451 -4.64 4.59 21.10
N LYS A 452 -5.26 5.65 20.60
CA LYS A 452 -6.72 5.79 20.64
C LYS A 452 -7.34 4.89 19.56
N TYR A 453 -8.51 4.34 19.87
CA TYR A 453 -9.24 3.49 18.95
C TYR A 453 -10.38 4.26 18.26
N ALA A 454 -10.46 4.14 16.97
CA ALA A 454 -11.65 4.39 16.16
C ALA A 454 -11.56 3.49 14.92
N THR A 455 -12.72 3.11 14.41
CA THR A 455 -12.77 2.31 13.19
C THR A 455 -12.42 3.15 11.98
N ASP A 456 -11.94 2.51 10.94
CA ASP A 456 -11.67 3.16 9.65
C ASP A 456 -12.92 3.84 9.09
N GLN A 457 -14.10 3.23 9.27
CA GLN A 457 -15.35 3.85 8.86
C GLN A 457 -15.65 5.16 9.60
N GLU A 458 -15.33 5.24 10.91
CA GLU A 458 -15.49 6.46 11.71
C GLU A 458 -14.45 7.53 11.34
N GLN A 459 -13.21 7.12 11.02
CA GLN A 459 -12.11 8.03 10.75
C GLN A 459 -12.04 8.50 9.28
N PHE A 460 -12.24 7.58 8.33
CA PHE A 460 -12.03 7.82 6.88
C PHE A 460 -13.28 7.65 6.04
N GLY A 461 -14.31 6.97 6.52
CA GLY A 461 -15.47 6.58 5.74
C GLY A 461 -15.22 5.39 4.80
N TYR A 462 -14.07 4.74 4.89
CA TYR A 462 -13.69 3.54 4.13
C TYR A 462 -12.58 2.78 4.84
N GLU A 463 -12.44 1.50 4.59
CA GLU A 463 -11.39 0.63 5.13
C GLU A 463 -10.00 1.03 4.62
N LYS A 464 -9.07 1.29 5.53
CA LYS A 464 -7.71 1.76 5.24
C LYS A 464 -6.68 1.16 6.20
N PRO A 465 -6.20 -0.06 5.96
CA PRO A 465 -5.15 -0.64 6.78
C PRO A 465 -3.87 0.22 6.79
N PHE A 466 -3.20 0.30 7.93
CA PHE A 466 -2.02 1.15 8.13
C PHE A 466 -0.70 0.42 7.97
N PHE A 467 0.26 1.12 7.40
CA PHE A 467 1.67 0.84 7.65
C PHE A 467 2.06 1.30 9.06
N VAL A 468 3.14 0.75 9.61
CA VAL A 468 3.57 1.03 11.00
C VAL A 468 3.69 2.54 11.27
N GLU A 469 4.22 3.31 10.35
CA GLU A 469 4.39 4.76 10.52
C GLU A 469 3.06 5.51 10.58
N GLU A 470 2.02 5.00 9.92
CA GLU A 470 0.70 5.66 9.90
C GLU A 470 0.02 5.67 11.27
N LEU A 471 0.30 4.65 12.14
CA LEU A 471 -0.20 4.65 13.52
C LEU A 471 0.35 5.84 14.33
N PHE A 472 1.54 6.33 13.98
CA PHE A 472 2.13 7.50 14.65
C PHE A 472 1.74 8.83 13.99
N TYR A 473 1.03 8.79 12.87
CA TYR A 473 0.59 10.00 12.16
C TYR A 473 -0.89 10.29 12.33
N TYR A 474 -1.75 9.27 12.26
CA TYR A 474 -3.19 9.44 12.41
C TYR A 474 -3.62 9.40 13.88
N PRO A 475 -4.71 10.11 14.26
CA PRO A 475 -5.12 10.23 15.67
C PRO A 475 -5.73 8.96 16.25
N TYR A 476 -6.20 8.05 15.40
CA TYR A 476 -6.85 6.80 15.77
C TYR A 476 -6.32 5.65 14.92
N CYS A 477 -6.48 4.45 15.43
CA CYS A 477 -6.18 3.20 14.73
C CYS A 477 -7.19 2.14 15.16
N ASP A 478 -7.34 1.04 14.39
CA ASP A 478 -8.22 -0.06 14.76
C ASP A 478 -7.48 -1.39 14.95
N CYS A 479 -8.16 -2.54 14.75
CA CYS A 479 -7.61 -3.84 15.16
C CYS A 479 -6.46 -4.32 14.26
N GLU A 480 -6.57 -4.16 12.94
CA GLU A 480 -5.51 -4.55 12.01
C GLU A 480 -4.28 -3.70 12.17
N ASP A 481 -4.44 -2.40 12.35
CA ASP A 481 -3.34 -1.47 12.55
C ASP A 481 -2.52 -1.85 13.78
N ARG A 482 -3.22 -2.11 14.90
CA ARG A 482 -2.59 -2.56 16.15
C ARG A 482 -1.90 -3.90 15.97
N SER A 483 -2.50 -4.80 15.20
CA SER A 483 -1.94 -6.12 14.90
C SER A 483 -0.68 -6.01 14.04
N VAL A 484 -0.65 -5.11 13.06
CA VAL A 484 0.54 -4.80 12.25
C VAL A 484 1.67 -4.24 13.14
N LEU A 485 1.37 -3.25 14.01
CA LEU A 485 2.37 -2.68 14.90
C LEU A 485 2.90 -3.72 15.90
N TYR A 486 2.01 -4.47 16.57
CA TYR A 486 2.44 -5.49 17.54
C TYR A 486 3.30 -6.57 16.89
N SER A 487 2.90 -7.04 15.72
CA SER A 487 3.67 -7.97 14.91
C SER A 487 5.06 -7.43 14.58
N TYR A 488 5.14 -6.18 14.15
CA TYR A 488 6.42 -5.51 13.88
C TYR A 488 7.33 -5.48 15.13
N LEU A 489 6.78 -5.10 16.29
CA LEU A 489 7.53 -5.00 17.54
C LEU A 489 8.06 -6.37 18.00
N VAL A 490 7.21 -7.40 18.02
CA VAL A 490 7.58 -8.76 18.44
C VAL A 490 8.67 -9.32 17.53
N ARG A 491 8.51 -9.21 16.21
CA ARG A 491 9.49 -9.71 15.24
C ARG A 491 10.84 -9.00 15.34
N ASN A 492 10.85 -7.70 15.61
CA ASN A 492 12.09 -6.91 15.64
C ASN A 492 12.77 -6.87 16.99
N LEU A 493 12.05 -6.91 18.11
CA LEU A 493 12.61 -6.85 19.46
C LEU A 493 12.83 -8.24 20.04
N LEU A 494 11.86 -9.16 19.87
CA LEU A 494 11.93 -10.50 20.48
C LEU A 494 12.41 -11.57 19.50
N LYS A 495 12.44 -11.31 18.19
CA LYS A 495 12.83 -12.26 17.13
C LYS A 495 11.94 -13.50 17.08
N LEU A 496 10.67 -13.37 17.43
CA LEU A 496 9.68 -14.45 17.42
C LEU A 496 8.83 -14.42 16.15
N ASP A 497 8.38 -15.59 15.71
CA ASP A 497 7.44 -15.74 14.60
C ASP A 497 6.05 -15.28 15.02
N VAL A 498 5.39 -14.51 14.18
CA VAL A 498 4.02 -14.00 14.41
C VAL A 498 3.16 -14.31 13.19
N VAL A 499 1.90 -14.65 13.42
CA VAL A 499 0.87 -14.77 12.38
C VAL A 499 -0.29 -13.83 12.71
N LEU A 500 -1.01 -13.36 11.68
CA LEU A 500 -2.29 -12.68 11.90
C LEU A 500 -3.42 -13.72 11.89
N LEU A 501 -4.42 -13.46 12.73
CA LEU A 501 -5.67 -14.20 12.80
C LEU A 501 -6.79 -13.31 12.24
N ASP A 502 -7.22 -13.61 11.01
CA ASP A 502 -8.24 -12.85 10.28
C ASP A 502 -9.61 -13.48 10.54
N TYR A 503 -10.38 -12.90 11.45
CA TYR A 503 -11.77 -13.21 11.74
C TYR A 503 -12.71 -12.38 10.83
N PRO A 504 -14.01 -12.72 10.73
CA PRO A 504 -14.94 -12.00 9.84
C PRO A 504 -14.98 -10.47 10.04
N ASN A 505 -14.75 -10.01 11.26
CA ASN A 505 -14.84 -8.58 11.64
C ASN A 505 -13.73 -8.14 12.61
N HIS A 506 -12.63 -8.89 12.70
CA HIS A 506 -11.54 -8.60 13.63
C HIS A 506 -10.22 -9.19 13.14
N ILE A 507 -9.13 -8.49 13.40
CA ILE A 507 -7.77 -9.01 13.23
C ILE A 507 -7.08 -9.04 14.59
N ALA A 508 -6.56 -10.21 14.95
CA ALA A 508 -5.68 -10.42 16.08
C ALA A 508 -4.33 -10.97 15.63
N THR A 509 -3.44 -11.23 16.58
CA THR A 509 -2.15 -11.88 16.32
C THR A 509 -2.00 -13.16 17.13
N ALA A 510 -1.11 -14.04 16.69
CA ALA A 510 -0.60 -15.13 17.51
C ALA A 510 0.91 -15.27 17.34
N VAL A 511 1.61 -15.57 18.44
CA VAL A 511 3.07 -15.58 18.53
C VAL A 511 3.58 -16.99 18.87
N CYS A 512 4.58 -17.45 18.13
CA CYS A 512 5.29 -18.70 18.42
C CYS A 512 6.42 -18.42 19.40
N PHE A 513 6.23 -18.78 20.68
CA PHE A 513 7.24 -18.62 21.72
C PHE A 513 8.19 -19.82 21.75
N ASN A 514 9.46 -19.59 22.12
CA ASN A 514 10.41 -20.66 22.45
C ASN A 514 10.19 -21.18 23.88
N GLU A 515 9.62 -20.37 24.76
CA GLU A 515 9.20 -20.71 26.11
C GLU A 515 7.88 -21.51 26.09
N ASN A 516 7.64 -22.29 27.14
CA ASN A 516 6.36 -22.98 27.32
C ASN A 516 5.32 -22.01 27.88
N VAL A 517 4.59 -21.33 27.01
CA VAL A 517 3.55 -20.37 27.37
C VAL A 517 2.17 -21.04 27.40
N SER A 518 1.44 -20.83 28.49
CA SER A 518 0.04 -21.25 28.63
C SER A 518 -0.89 -20.17 28.09
N GLY A 519 -1.97 -20.56 27.45
CA GLY A 519 -3.00 -19.65 26.93
C GLY A 519 -3.72 -20.24 25.72
N ASP A 520 -4.75 -19.54 25.26
CA ASP A 520 -5.45 -19.85 24.02
C ASP A 520 -4.45 -19.80 22.85
N PHE A 521 -4.56 -20.73 21.93
CA PHE A 521 -3.56 -20.88 20.86
C PHE A 521 -4.18 -21.39 19.56
N VAL A 522 -3.42 -21.27 18.48
CA VAL A 522 -3.66 -21.94 17.19
C VAL A 522 -2.46 -22.82 16.85
N THR A 523 -2.67 -23.91 16.15
CA THR A 523 -1.59 -24.76 15.61
C THR A 523 -1.42 -24.48 14.13
N VAL A 524 -0.25 -23.95 13.74
CA VAL A 524 0.10 -23.63 12.36
C VAL A 524 1.31 -24.45 11.96
N GLU A 525 1.16 -25.33 10.97
CA GLU A 525 2.22 -26.21 10.50
C GLU A 525 2.92 -27.00 11.63
N GLY A 526 2.15 -27.48 12.61
CA GLY A 526 2.64 -28.24 13.75
C GLY A 526 3.32 -27.42 14.85
N LYS A 527 3.39 -26.08 14.72
CA LYS A 527 3.89 -25.17 15.76
C LYS A 527 2.74 -24.51 16.50
N LYS A 528 2.89 -24.37 17.82
CA LYS A 528 1.92 -23.69 18.68
C LYS A 528 2.15 -22.19 18.67
N TYR A 529 1.13 -21.41 18.29
CA TYR A 529 1.12 -19.96 18.32
C TYR A 529 0.12 -19.49 19.38
N ILE A 530 0.59 -18.78 20.39
CA ILE A 530 -0.22 -18.24 21.48
C ILE A 530 -0.94 -16.97 21.04
N VAL A 531 -2.23 -16.88 21.28
CA VAL A 531 -3.04 -15.70 20.92
C VAL A 531 -2.55 -14.47 21.69
N CYS A 532 -2.31 -13.40 20.97
CA CYS A 532 -1.90 -12.10 21.48
C CYS A 532 -2.75 -11.02 20.81
N ASP A 533 -3.82 -10.58 21.47
CA ASP A 533 -4.78 -9.64 20.86
C ASP A 533 -4.52 -8.20 21.32
N PRO A 534 -3.93 -7.34 20.45
CA PRO A 534 -3.62 -5.95 20.81
C PRO A 534 -4.86 -5.05 20.89
N THR A 535 -6.05 -5.58 20.60
CA THR A 535 -7.32 -4.85 20.73
C THR A 535 -8.12 -5.25 21.97
N TYR A 536 -7.78 -6.40 22.60
CA TYR A 536 -8.37 -6.83 23.86
C TYR A 536 -7.71 -6.09 25.03
N ILE A 537 -8.23 -4.91 25.37
CA ILE A 537 -7.60 -3.96 26.30
C ILE A 537 -7.44 -4.57 27.69
N GLY A 538 -6.20 -4.59 28.20
CA GLY A 538 -5.85 -5.12 29.54
C GLY A 538 -5.70 -6.65 29.60
N ALA A 539 -6.02 -7.37 28.52
CA ALA A 539 -5.73 -8.80 28.45
C ALA A 539 -4.22 -9.04 28.24
N SER A 540 -3.65 -9.99 28.96
CA SER A 540 -2.31 -10.49 28.71
C SER A 540 -2.30 -11.43 27.50
N ILE A 541 -1.10 -11.75 27.00
CA ILE A 541 -0.95 -12.80 25.98
C ILE A 541 -1.61 -14.11 26.46
N GLY A 542 -2.04 -14.94 25.53
CA GLY A 542 -2.74 -16.19 25.80
C GLY A 542 -4.24 -16.04 26.10
N LYS A 543 -4.81 -14.84 25.87
CA LYS A 543 -6.24 -14.59 26.06
C LYS A 543 -6.89 -14.15 24.75
N ALA A 544 -7.69 -15.03 24.17
CA ALA A 544 -8.57 -14.67 23.06
C ALA A 544 -9.85 -13.98 23.59
N MET A 545 -10.36 -13.01 22.83
CA MET A 545 -11.68 -12.44 23.17
C MET A 545 -12.75 -13.52 23.18
N PRO A 546 -13.68 -13.56 24.17
CA PRO A 546 -14.66 -14.62 24.35
C PRO A 546 -15.48 -14.91 23.09
N GLN A 547 -15.85 -13.86 22.32
CA GLN A 547 -16.65 -14.00 21.11
C GLN A 547 -15.90 -14.70 19.96
N PHE A 548 -14.58 -14.72 19.95
CA PHE A 548 -13.76 -15.35 18.91
C PHE A 548 -13.28 -16.76 19.27
N LYS A 549 -13.46 -17.22 20.50
CA LYS A 549 -13.03 -18.58 20.94
C LYS A 549 -13.69 -19.73 20.16
N ARG A 550 -14.80 -19.47 19.47
CA ARG A 550 -15.54 -20.47 18.68
C ARG A 550 -15.74 -20.05 17.23
N VAL A 551 -14.96 -19.08 16.76
CA VAL A 551 -14.98 -18.60 15.38
C VAL A 551 -13.66 -18.99 14.75
N ALA A 552 -13.72 -19.76 13.67
CA ALA A 552 -12.52 -20.12 12.93
C ALA A 552 -11.88 -18.89 12.28
N ALA A 553 -10.57 -18.75 12.43
CA ALA A 553 -9.79 -17.67 11.82
C ALA A 553 -9.14 -18.14 10.52
N LYS A 554 -8.97 -17.23 9.57
CA LYS A 554 -7.97 -17.42 8.50
C LYS A 554 -6.62 -16.99 9.04
N VAL A 555 -5.64 -17.86 8.96
CA VAL A 555 -4.28 -17.57 9.39
C VAL A 555 -3.51 -16.95 8.25
N LEU A 556 -3.03 -15.72 8.45
CA LEU A 556 -2.13 -15.05 7.51
C LEU A 556 -0.70 -15.22 8.00
N LYS A 557 0.06 -16.01 7.26
CA LYS A 557 1.49 -16.26 7.49
C LYS A 557 2.32 -15.36 6.58
N TYR A 558 3.45 -14.81 7.07
CA TYR A 558 4.30 -13.87 6.32
C TYR A 558 5.77 -13.95 6.77
#